data_16ac46c0065708b557828da568857e8d
#
_entry.id   16ac46c0065708b557828da568857e8d
#
_cell.length_a   1.000
_cell.length_b   1.000
_cell.length_c   1.000
_cell.angle_alpha   90.00
_cell.angle_beta   90.00
_cell.angle_gamma   90.00
#
_symmetry.space_group_name_H-M   'P 1'
#
loop_
_entity.id
_entity.type
_entity.pdbx_description
1 polymer ?
#
loop_
_entity_poly.entity_id
_entity_poly.type
_entity_poly.pdbx_seq_one_letter_code
_entity_poly.pdbx_strand_id
1 'polypeptide(L)'
;STAGRRRAARTSRLQSAHGAARIPAGSTARRDPLQTGPGTIGVPQSRRRRMARTNSKLPAGLTHIDAAGRPTMVDVSEKATTARVASAECRVRFPADVARQLHANGLKSAKGGIVDTAIIAGTMAVKRTHELIPFCHPLPIDGISIAIAWQGDRELRIDCTVKTTHRTGVEMEALTGATVAALTVYDMCKALSHAIVLGPAKLVGKRGGKRDVGTVATPGRGARNSTKQESTR
;
A
#
# COMPACT_ATOMS: atom_id res chain seq x y z
N SER A 1 -61.07 -2.65 -31.44
CA SER A 1 -60.78 -4.03 -31.81
C SER A 1 -59.40 -4.42 -31.27
N THR A 2 -59.37 -4.93 -30.05
CA THR A 2 -59.20 -6.29 -29.61
C THR A 2 -57.82 -6.93 -29.81
N ALA A 3 -57.30 -7.44 -28.72
CA ALA A 3 -56.39 -8.52 -28.43
C ALA A 3 -54.99 -8.05 -27.97
N GLY A 4 -54.54 -8.14 -26.73
CA GLY A 4 -54.76 -9.22 -25.75
C GLY A 4 -53.70 -10.31 -25.93
N ARG A 5 -52.46 -10.17 -25.35
CA ARG A 5 -51.66 -11.35 -25.01
C ARG A 5 -50.85 -11.12 -23.73
N ARG A 6 -51.34 -11.76 -22.67
CA ARG A 6 -50.61 -12.03 -21.41
C ARG A 6 -49.50 -13.02 -21.71
N ARG A 7 -48.25 -12.79 -21.21
CA ARG A 7 -47.24 -13.82 -21.08
C ARG A 7 -46.83 -13.97 -19.63
N ALA A 8 -46.99 -15.21 -19.19
CA ALA A 8 -46.82 -15.70 -17.85
C ALA A 8 -45.40 -15.59 -17.32
N ALA A 9 -45.31 -15.30 -16.02
CA ALA A 9 -44.12 -15.45 -15.21
C ALA A 9 -43.74 -16.93 -15.09
N ARG A 10 -42.47 -17.24 -15.35
CA ARG A 10 -41.83 -18.52 -15.02
C ARG A 10 -40.90 -18.31 -13.85
N THR A 11 -41.38 -18.62 -12.66
CA THR A 11 -40.56 -18.81 -11.47
C THR A 11 -39.83 -20.14 -11.56
N SER A 12 -38.53 -20.13 -11.73
CA SER A 12 -37.70 -21.32 -11.55
C SER A 12 -37.11 -21.34 -10.14
N ARG A 13 -37.59 -22.27 -9.35
CA ARG A 13 -37.03 -22.68 -8.05
C ARG A 13 -35.63 -23.24 -8.28
N LEU A 14 -34.62 -22.66 -7.68
CA LEU A 14 -33.32 -23.31 -7.47
C LEU A 14 -33.35 -23.98 -6.09
N GLN A 15 -33.36 -25.32 -6.12
CA GLN A 15 -33.19 -26.16 -4.95
C GLN A 15 -31.73 -26.16 -4.52
N SER A 16 -31.53 -25.79 -3.26
CA SER A 16 -30.26 -25.92 -2.55
C SER A 16 -29.94 -27.40 -2.27
N ALA A 17 -28.84 -27.91 -2.81
CA ALA A 17 -28.26 -29.20 -2.43
C ALA A 17 -27.16 -28.95 -1.37
N HIS A 18 -27.47 -29.24 -0.12
CA HIS A 18 -26.50 -29.31 0.96
C HIS A 18 -25.89 -30.74 0.92
N GLY A 19 -24.68 -30.86 0.40
CA GLY A 19 -23.85 -32.07 0.52
C GLY A 19 -22.97 -32.00 1.77
N ALA A 20 -23.40 -32.62 2.86
CA ALA A 20 -22.58 -32.80 4.03
C ALA A 20 -21.56 -33.94 3.78
N ALA A 21 -20.28 -33.63 3.72
CA ALA A 21 -19.21 -34.61 3.68
C ALA A 21 -19.03 -35.23 5.09
N ARG A 22 -19.29 -36.55 5.19
CA ARG A 22 -19.02 -37.37 6.38
C ARG A 22 -17.52 -37.63 6.49
N ILE A 23 -16.94 -37.36 7.66
CA ILE A 23 -15.60 -37.75 8.06
C ILE A 23 -15.71 -39.18 8.63
N PRO A 24 -14.91 -40.16 8.21
CA PRO A 24 -14.91 -41.49 8.81
C PRO A 24 -14.14 -41.50 10.12
N ALA A 25 -14.79 -41.99 11.19
CA ALA A 25 -14.15 -42.33 12.45
C ALA A 25 -13.34 -43.62 12.24
N GLY A 26 -12.02 -43.54 12.51
CA GLY A 26 -11.14 -44.69 12.36
C GLY A 26 -10.32 -44.96 13.61
N SER A 27 -10.32 -46.16 14.01
CA SER A 27 -9.26 -46.95 14.63
C SER A 27 -8.76 -46.57 16.03
N THR A 28 -9.32 -47.27 17.01
CA THR A 28 -8.78 -47.40 18.36
C THR A 28 -7.55 -48.32 18.33
N ALA A 29 -6.35 -47.75 18.45
CA ALA A 29 -5.14 -48.50 18.73
C ALA A 29 -5.03 -48.72 20.25
N ARG A 30 -4.98 -50.02 20.65
CA ARG A 30 -4.76 -50.49 22.02
C ARG A 30 -3.37 -50.00 22.50
N ARG A 31 -3.31 -49.39 23.68
CA ARG A 31 -2.06 -49.07 24.39
C ARG A 31 -1.71 -50.26 25.30
N ASP A 32 -0.54 -50.85 25.10
CA ASP A 32 0.08 -51.76 26.04
C ASP A 32 0.66 -50.98 27.24
N PRO A 33 0.61 -51.54 28.45
CA PRO A 33 1.17 -50.85 29.64
C PRO A 33 2.69 -51.03 29.68
N LEU A 34 3.41 -49.93 29.59
CA LEU A 34 4.87 -49.90 29.78
C LEU A 34 5.22 -49.97 31.26
N GLN A 35 6.07 -50.95 31.55
CA GLN A 35 6.69 -51.23 32.83
C GLN A 35 7.52 -50.03 33.33
N THR A 36 7.30 -49.63 34.56
CA THR A 36 8.10 -48.64 35.29
C THR A 36 9.34 -49.33 35.90
N GLY A 37 10.51 -48.98 35.41
CA GLY A 37 11.80 -49.23 36.05
C GLY A 37 12.52 -47.92 36.35
N PRO A 38 13.12 -47.71 37.55
CA PRO A 38 13.82 -46.49 37.85
C PRO A 38 15.27 -46.52 37.30
N GLY A 39 15.44 -46.00 36.10
CA GLY A 39 16.76 -45.79 35.51
C GLY A 39 17.19 -44.33 35.71
N THR A 40 18.10 -44.09 36.64
CA THR A 40 18.77 -42.81 36.84
C THR A 40 19.68 -42.54 35.63
N ILE A 41 19.22 -41.78 34.67
CA ILE A 41 20.06 -41.32 33.56
C ILE A 41 20.72 -40.02 34.01
N GLY A 42 22.02 -40.13 34.33
CA GLY A 42 22.87 -38.96 34.56
C GLY A 42 22.92 -38.06 33.36
N VAL A 43 22.42 -36.85 33.47
CA VAL A 43 22.54 -35.84 32.44
C VAL A 43 23.97 -35.32 32.46
N PRO A 44 24.76 -35.41 31.37
CA PRO A 44 26.09 -34.83 31.34
C PRO A 44 25.95 -33.33 31.39
N GLN A 45 26.61 -32.71 32.35
CA GLN A 45 26.79 -31.25 32.41
C GLN A 45 27.68 -30.83 31.21
N SER A 46 27.07 -30.72 30.02
CA SER A 46 27.72 -30.12 28.87
C SER A 46 27.87 -28.63 29.14
N ARG A 47 29.14 -28.25 29.32
CA ARG A 47 29.75 -26.92 29.21
C ARG A 47 28.77 -25.86 28.72
N ARG A 48 28.24 -25.03 29.63
CA ARG A 48 27.68 -23.73 29.27
C ARG A 48 28.77 -22.94 28.54
N ARG A 49 28.81 -23.05 27.23
CA ARG A 49 29.54 -22.13 26.37
C ARG A 49 28.96 -20.75 26.66
N ARG A 50 29.70 -19.96 27.42
CA ARG A 50 29.46 -18.53 27.60
C ARG A 50 29.52 -17.94 26.19
N MET A 51 28.34 -17.77 25.55
CA MET A 51 28.26 -16.99 24.33
C MET A 51 28.79 -15.61 24.67
N ALA A 52 30.00 -15.33 24.19
CA ALA A 52 30.53 -13.99 24.21
C ALA A 52 29.51 -13.11 23.51
N ARG A 53 28.92 -12.18 24.26
CA ARG A 53 28.11 -11.11 23.66
C ARG A 53 29.05 -10.34 22.75
N THR A 54 29.05 -10.67 21.48
CA THR A 54 29.63 -9.81 20.46
C THR A 54 28.79 -8.54 20.50
N ASN A 55 29.37 -7.53 21.11
CA ASN A 55 28.83 -6.17 21.09
C ASN A 55 29.07 -5.63 19.66
N SER A 56 28.36 -6.20 18.68
CA SER A 56 28.35 -5.67 17.33
C SER A 56 27.64 -4.32 17.44
N LYS A 57 28.41 -3.24 17.47
CA LYS A 57 27.88 -1.89 17.25
C LYS A 57 27.07 -1.95 15.97
N LEU A 58 25.73 -1.90 16.09
CA LEU A 58 24.83 -1.77 14.95
C LEU A 58 25.32 -0.60 14.09
N PRO A 59 25.29 -0.72 12.75
CA PRO A 59 25.73 0.33 11.86
C PRO A 59 25.07 1.65 12.25
N ALA A 60 25.88 2.69 12.41
CA ALA A 60 25.40 4.03 12.73
C ALA A 60 24.41 4.47 11.65
N GLY A 61 23.09 4.56 11.99
CA GLY A 61 22.06 5.01 11.06
C GLY A 61 20.69 4.34 11.19
N LEU A 62 20.56 3.19 11.85
CA LEU A 62 19.27 2.57 12.09
C LEU A 62 18.57 3.22 13.30
N THR A 63 17.45 3.91 13.09
CA THR A 63 16.76 4.70 14.11
C THR A 63 15.56 4.00 14.74
N HIS A 64 15.13 2.85 14.22
CA HIS A 64 13.97 2.09 14.68
C HIS A 64 14.36 0.82 15.45
N ILE A 65 15.44 0.90 16.26
CA ILE A 65 15.95 -0.23 17.04
C ILE A 65 16.27 0.28 18.44
N ASP A 66 15.81 -0.45 19.49
CA ASP A 66 16.13 -0.16 20.87
C ASP A 66 17.56 -0.61 21.24
N ALA A 67 17.99 -0.31 22.47
CA ALA A 67 19.31 -0.69 22.98
C ALA A 67 19.56 -2.21 23.00
N ALA A 68 18.50 -3.02 22.95
CA ALA A 68 18.54 -4.48 22.87
C ALA A 68 18.50 -5.02 21.44
N GLY A 69 18.49 -4.16 20.43
CA GLY A 69 18.43 -4.53 19.01
C GLY A 69 17.02 -4.93 18.53
N ARG A 70 15.97 -4.58 19.24
CA ARG A 70 14.59 -4.90 18.89
C ARG A 70 13.95 -3.74 18.13
N PRO A 71 13.09 -4.03 17.13
CA PRO A 71 12.34 -3.00 16.44
C PRO A 71 11.49 -2.16 17.42
N THR A 72 11.55 -0.85 17.27
CA THR A 72 10.78 0.09 18.10
C THR A 72 10.41 1.35 17.36
N MET A 73 9.31 1.99 17.75
CA MET A 73 8.95 3.32 17.28
C MET A 73 9.84 4.36 17.98
N VAL A 74 10.38 5.31 17.20
CA VAL A 74 11.27 6.37 17.72
C VAL A 74 10.46 7.32 18.61
N ASP A 75 10.93 7.57 19.83
CA ASP A 75 10.38 8.64 20.66
C ASP A 75 10.71 10.00 20.06
N VAL A 76 9.70 10.83 19.91
CA VAL A 76 9.79 12.18 19.34
C VAL A 76 9.32 13.26 20.31
N SER A 77 9.05 12.93 21.58
CA SER A 77 8.50 13.84 22.60
C SER A 77 9.37 15.09 22.80
N GLU A 78 10.68 14.93 22.78
CA GLU A 78 11.67 16.01 22.98
C GLU A 78 11.98 16.82 21.70
N LYS A 79 11.40 16.46 20.54
CA LYS A 79 11.66 17.17 19.28
C LYS A 79 10.76 18.39 19.14
N ALA A 80 11.31 19.47 18.61
CA ALA A 80 10.52 20.67 18.27
C ALA A 80 9.51 20.34 17.16
N THR A 81 8.32 20.90 17.29
CA THR A 81 7.30 20.90 16.24
C THR A 81 7.74 21.87 15.14
N THR A 82 7.82 21.40 13.90
CA THR A 82 8.22 22.20 12.73
C THR A 82 7.31 21.87 11.54
N ALA A 83 7.17 22.84 10.62
CA ALA A 83 6.52 22.57 9.34
C ALA A 83 7.37 21.60 8.52
N ARG A 84 6.76 20.52 8.04
CA ARG A 84 7.43 19.46 7.30
C ARG A 84 6.71 19.18 6.00
N VAL A 85 7.49 18.89 4.98
CA VAL A 85 6.97 18.51 3.68
C VAL A 85 7.83 17.39 3.09
N ALA A 86 7.19 16.43 2.44
CA ALA A 86 7.86 15.40 1.67
C ALA A 86 7.14 15.18 0.34
N SER A 87 7.92 14.88 -0.70
CA SER A 87 7.43 14.51 -2.03
C SER A 87 8.00 13.16 -2.43
N ALA A 88 7.14 12.29 -2.94
CA ALA A 88 7.50 10.99 -3.49
C ALA A 88 6.92 10.83 -4.89
N GLU A 89 7.55 9.99 -5.71
CA GLU A 89 7.00 9.59 -7.01
C GLU A 89 6.86 8.07 -7.08
N CYS A 90 5.88 7.61 -7.84
CA CYS A 90 5.75 6.23 -8.31
C CYS A 90 5.38 6.23 -9.78
N ARG A 91 5.74 5.16 -10.49
CA ARG A 91 5.47 5.03 -11.92
C ARG A 91 4.62 3.81 -12.23
N VAL A 92 3.85 3.91 -13.30
CA VAL A 92 3.09 2.79 -13.86
C VAL A 92 3.42 2.71 -15.35
N ARG A 93 4.05 1.61 -15.76
CA ARG A 93 4.40 1.38 -17.18
C ARG A 93 3.46 0.37 -17.79
N PHE A 94 2.94 0.71 -18.96
CA PHE A 94 2.00 -0.09 -19.72
C PHE A 94 2.65 -0.74 -20.97
N PRO A 95 2.17 -1.93 -21.38
CA PRO A 95 2.38 -2.41 -22.74
C PRO A 95 1.92 -1.38 -23.77
N ALA A 96 2.53 -1.37 -24.96
CA ALA A 96 2.29 -0.32 -25.96
C ALA A 96 0.83 -0.26 -26.45
N ASP A 97 0.18 -1.40 -26.60
CA ASP A 97 -1.22 -1.53 -27.02
C ASP A 97 -2.18 -1.01 -25.95
N VAL A 98 -1.91 -1.33 -24.67
CA VAL A 98 -2.68 -0.84 -23.53
C VAL A 98 -2.54 0.68 -23.40
N ALA A 99 -1.32 1.21 -23.51
CA ALA A 99 -1.08 2.64 -23.44
C ALA A 99 -1.85 3.39 -24.53
N ARG A 100 -1.79 2.93 -25.79
CA ARG A 100 -2.58 3.52 -26.90
C ARG A 100 -4.08 3.54 -26.59
N GLN A 101 -4.61 2.45 -26.05
CA GLN A 101 -6.02 2.38 -25.67
C GLN A 101 -6.37 3.39 -24.56
N LEU A 102 -5.51 3.52 -23.54
CA LEU A 102 -5.71 4.46 -22.43
C LEU A 102 -5.59 5.92 -22.86
N HIS A 103 -4.72 6.24 -23.82
CA HIS A 103 -4.68 7.56 -24.44
C HIS A 103 -5.98 7.86 -25.20
N ALA A 104 -6.44 6.92 -26.02
CA ALA A 104 -7.64 7.10 -26.84
C ALA A 104 -8.92 7.28 -26.01
N ASN A 105 -9.02 6.62 -24.84
CA ASN A 105 -10.21 6.69 -23.97
C ASN A 105 -10.12 7.71 -22.84
N GLY A 106 -9.06 8.53 -22.77
CA GLY A 106 -8.85 9.56 -21.76
C GLY A 106 -8.71 9.01 -20.34
N LEU A 107 -7.97 7.89 -20.17
CA LEU A 107 -7.76 7.23 -18.87
C LEU A 107 -9.07 6.84 -18.18
N LYS A 108 -9.99 6.26 -18.93
CA LYS A 108 -11.24 5.69 -18.42
C LYS A 108 -11.21 4.16 -18.49
N SER A 109 -11.82 3.50 -17.52
CA SER A 109 -12.05 2.06 -17.49
C SER A 109 -13.54 1.77 -17.33
N ALA A 110 -13.94 0.50 -17.42
CA ALA A 110 -15.31 0.09 -17.12
C ALA A 110 -15.72 0.42 -15.66
N LYS A 111 -14.74 0.61 -14.77
CA LYS A 111 -14.93 0.99 -13.36
C LYS A 111 -15.02 2.52 -13.16
N GLY A 112 -14.88 3.34 -14.21
CA GLY A 112 -14.90 4.80 -14.16
C GLY A 112 -13.57 5.47 -14.46
N GLY A 113 -13.40 6.72 -14.02
CA GLY A 113 -12.18 7.51 -14.18
C GLY A 113 -11.01 6.96 -13.39
N ILE A 114 -9.91 6.63 -14.07
CA ILE A 114 -8.74 6.01 -13.45
C ILE A 114 -8.01 7.02 -12.55
N VAL A 115 -7.81 8.24 -13.04
CA VAL A 115 -7.04 9.29 -12.36
C VAL A 115 -7.72 9.69 -11.06
N ASP A 116 -9.01 10.03 -11.09
CA ASP A 116 -9.74 10.49 -9.90
C ASP A 116 -9.79 9.40 -8.83
N THR A 117 -10.06 8.15 -9.24
CA THR A 117 -10.08 7.01 -8.31
C THR A 117 -8.71 6.80 -7.66
N ALA A 118 -7.63 6.90 -8.43
CA ALA A 118 -6.27 6.75 -7.91
C ALA A 118 -5.88 7.90 -6.95
N ILE A 119 -6.28 9.14 -7.23
CA ILE A 119 -6.07 10.29 -6.33
C ILE A 119 -6.81 10.09 -5.01
N ILE A 120 -8.07 9.66 -5.05
CA ILE A 120 -8.85 9.38 -3.84
C ILE A 120 -8.19 8.28 -3.02
N ALA A 121 -7.82 7.15 -3.65
CA ALA A 121 -7.19 6.03 -2.97
C ALA A 121 -5.84 6.41 -2.34
N GLY A 122 -4.99 7.14 -3.08
CA GLY A 122 -3.72 7.64 -2.57
C GLY A 122 -3.91 8.61 -1.40
N THR A 123 -4.90 9.49 -1.48
CA THR A 123 -5.24 10.42 -0.39
C THR A 123 -5.68 9.66 0.88
N MET A 124 -6.48 8.62 0.74
CA MET A 124 -6.89 7.79 1.88
C MET A 124 -5.71 7.01 2.46
N ALA A 125 -4.79 6.54 1.62
CA ALA A 125 -3.59 5.83 2.04
C ALA A 125 -2.63 6.74 2.84
N VAL A 126 -2.42 7.98 2.42
CA VAL A 126 -1.66 8.99 3.19
C VAL A 126 -2.20 9.10 4.61
N LYS A 127 -3.52 9.24 4.78
CA LYS A 127 -4.17 9.40 6.09
C LYS A 127 -4.08 8.16 6.98
N ARG A 128 -3.83 6.98 6.40
CA ARG A 128 -3.78 5.68 7.07
C ARG A 128 -2.40 5.04 7.07
N THR A 129 -1.35 5.80 6.78
CA THR A 129 0.01 5.26 6.70
C THR A 129 0.43 4.55 7.98
N HIS A 130 0.09 5.09 9.15
CA HIS A 130 0.41 4.48 10.44
C HIS A 130 -0.32 3.14 10.70
N GLU A 131 -1.43 2.87 10.03
CA GLU A 131 -2.12 1.57 10.09
C GLU A 131 -1.42 0.51 9.22
N LEU A 132 -0.65 0.93 8.21
CA LEU A 132 0.04 0.05 7.26
C LEU A 132 1.51 -0.18 7.63
N ILE A 133 2.18 0.83 8.20
CA ILE A 133 3.61 0.82 8.50
C ILE A 133 3.79 0.84 10.02
N PRO A 134 4.23 -0.29 10.62
CA PRO A 134 4.13 -0.53 12.08
C PRO A 134 4.75 0.52 12.98
N PHE A 135 5.85 1.16 12.55
CA PHE A 135 6.58 2.14 13.38
C PHE A 135 6.38 3.59 12.93
N CYS A 136 5.38 3.85 12.10
CA CYS A 136 4.95 5.21 11.79
C CYS A 136 4.06 5.79 12.88
N HIS A 137 4.29 7.05 13.21
CA HIS A 137 3.42 7.79 14.12
C HIS A 137 2.10 8.17 13.44
N PRO A 138 0.96 8.17 14.14
CA PRO A 138 -0.26 8.80 13.63
C PRO A 138 -0.02 10.32 13.58
N LEU A 139 -0.16 10.89 12.39
CA LEU A 139 0.14 12.30 12.15
C LEU A 139 -1.10 13.08 11.71
N PRO A 140 -1.31 14.30 12.23
CA PRO A 140 -2.23 15.25 11.62
C PRO A 140 -1.64 15.69 10.28
N ILE A 141 -2.41 15.56 9.20
CA ILE A 141 -1.97 15.93 7.85
C ILE A 141 -2.57 17.28 7.49
N ASP A 142 -1.71 18.29 7.26
CA ASP A 142 -2.13 19.64 6.91
C ASP A 142 -2.47 19.78 5.41
N GLY A 143 -1.85 18.96 4.56
CA GLY A 143 -2.10 19.02 3.12
C GLY A 143 -1.58 17.81 2.35
N ILE A 144 -2.35 17.41 1.34
CA ILE A 144 -2.00 16.35 0.40
C ILE A 144 -2.21 16.89 -1.01
N SER A 145 -1.23 16.64 -1.89
CA SER A 145 -1.35 16.91 -3.32
C SER A 145 -0.88 15.67 -4.09
N ILE A 146 -1.73 15.12 -4.93
CA ILE A 146 -1.40 14.01 -5.82
C ILE A 146 -1.62 14.47 -7.25
N ALA A 147 -0.60 14.33 -8.09
CA ALA A 147 -0.66 14.61 -9.51
C ALA A 147 -0.34 13.33 -10.29
N ILE A 148 -1.13 13.05 -11.33
CA ILE A 148 -0.95 11.89 -12.21
C ILE A 148 -0.92 12.41 -13.64
N ALA A 149 0.18 12.14 -14.35
CA ALA A 149 0.37 12.60 -15.72
C ALA A 149 1.15 11.57 -16.53
N TRP A 150 0.92 11.57 -17.84
CA TRP A 150 1.74 10.81 -18.78
C TRP A 150 3.17 11.36 -18.80
N GLN A 151 4.14 10.48 -18.77
CA GLN A 151 5.54 10.74 -19.01
C GLN A 151 5.98 9.91 -20.23
N GLY A 152 6.00 10.55 -21.41
CA GLY A 152 6.09 9.84 -22.68
C GLY A 152 4.82 9.02 -22.96
N ASP A 153 4.95 8.04 -23.88
CA ASP A 153 3.79 7.37 -24.49
C ASP A 153 3.27 6.18 -23.67
N ARG A 154 4.06 5.65 -22.73
CA ARG A 154 3.78 4.35 -22.09
C ARG A 154 3.84 4.36 -20.58
N GLU A 155 4.07 5.50 -19.96
CA GLU A 155 4.29 5.57 -18.53
C GLU A 155 3.46 6.69 -17.90
N LEU A 156 2.73 6.38 -16.83
CA LEU A 156 2.15 7.38 -15.93
C LEU A 156 3.12 7.63 -14.79
N ARG A 157 3.39 8.90 -14.52
CA ARG A 157 4.08 9.38 -13.33
C ARG A 157 3.04 9.85 -12.32
N ILE A 158 3.22 9.43 -11.09
CA ILE A 158 2.37 9.77 -9.96
C ILE A 158 3.26 10.47 -8.94
N ASP A 159 3.00 11.74 -8.69
CA ASP A 159 3.68 12.56 -7.67
C ASP A 159 2.76 12.74 -6.48
N CYS A 160 3.24 12.46 -5.28
CA CYS A 160 2.52 12.71 -4.03
C CYS A 160 3.34 13.62 -3.13
N THR A 161 2.78 14.76 -2.74
CA THR A 161 3.38 15.70 -1.79
C THR A 161 2.48 15.82 -0.57
N VAL A 162 3.08 15.64 0.62
CA VAL A 162 2.38 15.67 1.91
C VAL A 162 3.00 16.74 2.80
N LYS A 163 2.18 17.46 3.56
CA LYS A 163 2.58 18.49 4.52
C LYS A 163 1.99 18.22 5.89
N THR A 164 2.77 18.50 6.92
CA THR A 164 2.34 18.47 8.32
C THR A 164 3.14 19.45 9.15
N THR A 165 2.56 19.91 10.26
CA THR A 165 3.26 20.66 11.30
C THR A 165 3.38 19.75 12.53
N HIS A 166 4.52 19.04 12.62
CA HIS A 166 4.70 18.01 13.64
C HIS A 166 6.18 17.76 13.97
N ARG A 167 6.44 16.83 14.91
CA ARG A 167 7.77 16.44 15.41
C ARG A 167 8.50 15.42 14.55
N THR A 168 7.80 14.75 13.62
CA THR A 168 8.37 13.77 12.69
C THR A 168 8.05 14.11 11.24
N GLY A 169 8.78 13.50 10.30
CA GLY A 169 8.59 13.73 8.88
C GLY A 169 7.39 12.97 8.30
N VAL A 170 7.05 13.27 7.06
CA VAL A 170 5.92 12.69 6.29
C VAL A 170 6.41 11.95 5.04
N GLU A 171 7.64 11.43 5.10
CA GLU A 171 8.24 10.71 3.99
C GLU A 171 7.45 9.43 3.67
N MET A 172 7.03 8.69 4.70
CA MET A 172 6.28 7.45 4.53
C MET A 172 4.87 7.71 4.02
N GLU A 173 4.24 8.77 4.47
CA GLU A 173 2.93 9.23 3.99
C GLU A 173 2.99 9.54 2.49
N ALA A 174 4.02 10.26 2.03
CA ALA A 174 4.20 10.60 0.62
C ALA A 174 4.45 9.33 -0.23
N LEU A 175 5.33 8.43 0.23
CA LEU A 175 5.60 7.15 -0.45
C LEU A 175 4.35 6.25 -0.50
N THR A 176 3.63 6.12 0.60
CA THR A 176 2.41 5.31 0.67
C THR A 176 1.35 5.86 -0.28
N GLY A 177 1.14 7.18 -0.29
CA GLY A 177 0.19 7.84 -1.19
C GLY A 177 0.49 7.60 -2.66
N ALA A 178 1.75 7.78 -3.08
CA ALA A 178 2.16 7.57 -4.46
C ALA A 178 2.03 6.09 -4.87
N THR A 179 2.41 5.17 -3.98
CA THR A 179 2.40 3.72 -4.27
C THR A 179 0.96 3.17 -4.33
N VAL A 180 0.09 3.56 -3.41
CA VAL A 180 -1.32 3.11 -3.43
C VAL A 180 -2.08 3.70 -4.61
N ALA A 181 -1.80 4.95 -5.00
CA ALA A 181 -2.35 5.51 -6.24
C ALA A 181 -1.91 4.69 -7.46
N ALA A 182 -0.63 4.30 -7.56
CA ALA A 182 -0.13 3.45 -8.63
C ALA A 182 -0.79 2.05 -8.63
N LEU A 183 -0.95 1.45 -7.45
CA LEU A 183 -1.63 0.16 -7.30
C LEU A 183 -3.10 0.25 -7.73
N THR A 184 -3.77 1.38 -7.47
CA THR A 184 -5.14 1.63 -7.91
C THR A 184 -5.22 1.76 -9.43
N VAL A 185 -4.28 2.46 -10.07
CA VAL A 185 -4.18 2.48 -11.55
C VAL A 185 -4.06 1.05 -12.09
N TYR A 186 -3.20 0.22 -11.49
CA TYR A 186 -3.06 -1.18 -11.88
C TYR A 186 -4.38 -1.95 -11.75
N ASP A 187 -5.06 -1.85 -10.61
CA ASP A 187 -6.33 -2.56 -10.39
C ASP A 187 -7.39 -2.18 -11.43
N MET A 188 -7.46 -0.91 -11.78
CA MET A 188 -8.42 -0.42 -12.77
C MET A 188 -8.07 -0.84 -14.20
N CYS A 189 -6.80 -1.15 -14.49
CA CYS A 189 -6.31 -1.50 -15.82
C CYS A 189 -5.97 -2.99 -16.00
N LYS A 190 -5.89 -3.80 -14.94
CA LYS A 190 -5.42 -5.19 -14.98
C LYS A 190 -6.20 -6.11 -15.94
N ALA A 191 -7.47 -5.79 -16.20
CA ALA A 191 -8.27 -6.52 -17.18
C ALA A 191 -7.75 -6.35 -18.62
N LEU A 192 -6.98 -5.29 -18.91
CA LEU A 192 -6.37 -5.05 -20.22
C LEU A 192 -5.06 -5.84 -20.38
N SER A 193 -4.27 -5.96 -19.31
CA SER A 193 -3.02 -6.72 -19.29
C SER A 193 -2.49 -6.93 -17.88
N HIS A 194 -1.91 -8.10 -17.60
CA HIS A 194 -1.13 -8.36 -16.39
C HIS A 194 0.36 -7.96 -16.53
N ALA A 195 0.80 -7.55 -17.71
CA ALA A 195 2.16 -7.08 -17.98
C ALA A 195 2.38 -5.59 -17.63
N ILE A 196 1.43 -4.97 -16.95
CA ILE A 196 1.58 -3.63 -16.36
C ILE A 196 2.59 -3.70 -15.22
N VAL A 197 3.58 -2.79 -15.22
CA VAL A 197 4.65 -2.75 -14.21
C VAL A 197 4.50 -1.54 -13.32
N LEU A 198 4.56 -1.76 -12.01
CA LEU A 198 4.58 -0.71 -10.99
C LEU A 198 6.01 -0.40 -10.55
N GLY A 199 6.32 0.88 -10.36
CA GLY A 199 7.61 1.34 -9.88
C GLY A 199 8.52 1.91 -10.97
N PRO A 200 9.66 2.49 -10.55
CA PRO A 200 10.12 2.61 -9.18
C PRO A 200 9.24 3.54 -8.34
N ALA A 201 9.19 3.27 -7.02
CA ALA A 201 8.69 4.21 -6.03
C ALA A 201 9.87 4.80 -5.26
N LYS A 202 9.97 6.12 -5.13
CA LYS A 202 11.09 6.78 -4.46
C LYS A 202 10.69 8.10 -3.80
N LEU A 203 11.41 8.45 -2.73
CA LEU A 203 11.38 9.80 -2.17
C LEU A 203 12.10 10.75 -3.13
N VAL A 204 11.44 11.83 -3.52
CA VAL A 204 11.99 12.88 -4.38
C VAL A 204 12.67 13.97 -3.55
N GLY A 205 12.06 14.31 -2.42
CA GLY A 205 12.64 15.29 -1.53
C GLY A 205 11.84 15.46 -0.24
N LYS A 206 12.48 16.12 0.74
CA LYS A 206 11.85 16.51 2.02
C LYS A 206 12.48 17.77 2.58
N ARG A 207 11.71 18.48 3.43
CA ARG A 207 12.13 19.72 4.13
C ARG A 207 11.61 19.72 5.57
N GLY A 208 12.25 20.53 6.42
CA GLY A 208 11.82 20.83 7.79
C GLY A 208 12.23 19.82 8.85
N GLY A 209 13.04 18.80 8.50
CA GLY A 209 13.60 17.82 9.41
C GLY A 209 15.05 18.11 9.80
N LYS A 210 15.78 17.11 10.37
CA LYS A 210 17.21 17.23 10.69
C LYS A 210 18.08 17.55 9.47
N ARG A 211 17.69 17.10 8.29
CA ARG A 211 18.34 17.35 7.01
C ARG A 211 17.30 17.45 5.91
N ASP A 212 17.48 18.42 5.04
CA ASP A 212 16.75 18.53 3.79
C ASP A 212 17.36 17.60 2.75
N VAL A 213 16.53 17.02 1.90
CA VAL A 213 16.94 16.05 0.87
C VAL A 213 16.21 16.38 -0.43
N GLY A 214 16.90 16.29 -1.55
CA GLY A 214 16.32 16.37 -2.89
C GLY A 214 15.52 17.65 -3.15
N THR A 215 14.52 17.56 -4.02
CA THR A 215 13.64 18.66 -4.39
C THR A 215 12.20 18.34 -4.00
N VAL A 216 11.57 19.23 -3.26
CA VAL A 216 10.14 19.12 -2.95
C VAL A 216 9.37 19.82 -4.05
N ALA A 217 8.44 19.11 -4.68
CA ALA A 217 7.55 19.72 -5.66
C ALA A 217 6.70 20.80 -4.97
N THR A 218 6.74 22.01 -5.48
CA THR A 218 5.76 23.05 -5.10
C THR A 218 4.42 22.58 -5.64
N PRO A 219 3.35 22.50 -4.81
CA PRO A 219 2.02 22.17 -5.33
C PRO A 219 1.68 23.17 -6.42
N GLY A 220 1.66 22.76 -7.67
CA GLY A 220 1.22 23.61 -8.77
C GLY A 220 -0.18 24.10 -8.44
N ARG A 221 -0.42 25.41 -8.52
CA ARG A 221 -1.76 25.95 -8.71
C ARG A 221 -2.34 25.16 -9.88
N GLY A 222 -3.42 24.40 -9.61
CA GLY A 222 -4.05 23.51 -10.59
C GLY A 222 -4.08 24.19 -11.95
N ALA A 223 -3.62 23.49 -12.99
CA ALA A 223 -3.77 23.93 -14.37
C ALA A 223 -5.27 24.24 -14.57
N ARG A 224 -5.59 25.53 -14.58
CA ARG A 224 -6.91 25.97 -15.00
C ARG A 224 -7.02 25.53 -16.45
N ASN A 225 -7.89 24.57 -16.72
CA ASN A 225 -8.32 24.23 -18.07
C ASN A 225 -8.81 25.53 -18.71
N SER A 226 -7.96 26.13 -19.54
CA SER A 226 -8.36 27.20 -20.43
C SER A 226 -9.12 26.57 -21.60
N THR A 227 -10.37 26.23 -21.37
CA THR A 227 -11.32 26.03 -22.47
C THR A 227 -11.59 27.41 -23.02
N LYS A 228 -10.82 27.80 -24.04
CA LYS A 228 -11.17 28.93 -24.91
C LYS A 228 -12.46 28.53 -25.63
N GLN A 229 -13.57 29.07 -25.17
CA GLN A 229 -14.77 29.17 -26.01
C GLN A 229 -14.48 30.15 -27.12
N GLU A 230 -14.24 29.65 -28.31
CA GLU A 230 -14.36 30.45 -29.53
C GLU A 230 -15.84 30.76 -29.73
N SER A 231 -16.20 32.00 -29.39
CA SER A 231 -17.47 32.59 -29.77
C SER A 231 -17.40 32.96 -31.23
N THR A 232 -18.04 32.17 -32.07
CA THR A 232 -18.31 32.55 -33.48
C THR A 232 -19.49 33.51 -33.49
N ARG A 233 -19.25 34.70 -33.98
CA ARG A 233 -20.30 35.63 -34.43
C ARG A 233 -20.70 35.31 -35.86
#